data_7588216566e545f36b5108706ee84681
#
_entry.id   7588216566e545f36b5108706ee84681
#
_cell.length_a   1.000
_cell.length_b   1.000
_cell.length_c   1.000
_cell.angle_alpha   90.00
_cell.angle_beta   90.00
_cell.angle_gamma   90.00
#
_symmetry.space_group_name_H-M   'P 1'
#
loop_
_entity.id
_entity.type
_entity.pdbx_description
1 polymer ?
#
loop_
_entity_poly.entity_id
_entity_poly.type
_entity_poly.pdbx_seq_one_letter_code
_entity_poly.pdbx_strand_id
1 'polypeptide(L)'
;MQAVSGASYPGVPTLDILGNVIPYIGDEEPKIEREMQKLLGRLDAESVTPAPFVVSAHANRVPVENGHTVCLSLAFETRPTVAEAIAVIREWTGDPLVRGLPSAPRVPIRYRDEPDRPQPRRDVMEGRGMGTVVGRVREDPILHLKLVAMSHNTIRGAAGCSILNAEVLVATGAIPRSVSP
;
A
#
# COMPACT_ATOMS: atom_id res chain seq x y z
N MET A 1 10.06 -1.41 -3.40
CA MET A 1 9.37 -2.23 -2.37
C MET A 1 10.40 -3.11 -1.68
N GLN A 2 10.27 -3.34 -0.37
CA GLN A 2 11.22 -4.13 0.42
C GLN A 2 10.43 -5.08 1.33
N ALA A 3 10.62 -6.39 1.17
CA ALA A 3 9.92 -7.42 1.96
C ALA A 3 10.64 -8.77 1.96
N VAL A 4 10.39 -9.59 2.99
CA VAL A 4 10.84 -11.00 3.07
C VAL A 4 9.78 -11.95 2.48
N SER A 5 8.55 -11.53 2.34
CA SER A 5 7.46 -12.40 1.91
C SER A 5 7.58 -12.81 0.45
N GLY A 6 7.33 -14.08 0.15
CA GLY A 6 7.28 -14.59 -1.19
C GLY A 6 6.93 -16.06 -1.19
N ALA A 7 5.64 -16.35 -1.14
CA ALA A 7 5.14 -17.74 -1.20
C ALA A 7 5.51 -18.47 -2.51
N SER A 8 5.88 -17.73 -3.55
CA SER A 8 6.30 -18.29 -4.84
C SER A 8 7.81 -18.48 -4.98
N TYR A 9 8.59 -17.93 -4.06
CA TYR A 9 10.02 -18.23 -4.02
C TYR A 9 10.20 -19.48 -3.16
N PRO A 10 10.64 -20.63 -3.73
CA PRO A 10 10.74 -21.86 -2.96
C PRO A 10 11.75 -21.68 -1.84
N GLY A 11 11.24 -21.38 -0.65
CA GLY A 11 12.01 -21.22 0.56
C GLY A 11 13.22 -20.31 0.36
N VAL A 12 13.04 -18.99 0.49
CA VAL A 12 14.23 -18.20 0.81
C VAL A 12 14.65 -18.68 2.19
N PRO A 13 15.68 -19.52 2.31
CA PRO A 13 16.18 -19.89 3.62
C PRO A 13 16.47 -18.60 4.37
N THR A 14 16.10 -18.52 5.62
CA THR A 14 16.37 -17.34 6.45
C THR A 14 17.84 -16.90 6.36
N LEU A 15 18.73 -17.84 6.15
CA LEU A 15 20.15 -17.59 5.97
C LEU A 15 20.51 -16.85 4.67
N ASP A 16 19.73 -17.02 3.60
CA ASP A 16 20.02 -16.33 2.34
C ASP A 16 19.66 -14.85 2.39
N ILE A 17 18.72 -14.47 3.25
CA ILE A 17 18.28 -13.08 3.38
C ILE A 17 18.88 -12.36 4.58
N LEU A 18 19.35 -13.08 5.59
CA LEU A 18 19.94 -12.48 6.77
C LEU A 18 21.25 -11.76 6.41
N GLY A 19 21.31 -10.45 6.68
CA GLY A 19 22.44 -9.60 6.31
C GLY A 19 22.60 -9.39 4.79
N ASN A 20 21.57 -9.68 4.00
CA ASN A 20 21.62 -9.63 2.55
C ASN A 20 20.42 -8.84 1.98
N VAL A 21 20.52 -8.44 0.71
CA VAL A 21 19.43 -7.89 -0.11
C VAL A 21 19.41 -8.67 -1.42
N ILE A 22 18.26 -9.22 -1.79
CA ILE A 22 18.08 -9.89 -3.08
C ILE A 22 17.34 -8.91 -4.00
N PRO A 23 18.00 -8.34 -5.03
CA PRO A 23 17.42 -7.30 -5.89
C PRO A 23 16.54 -7.90 -7.00
N TYR A 24 15.70 -8.85 -6.63
CA TYR A 24 14.81 -9.54 -7.57
C TYR A 24 13.63 -10.21 -6.87
N ILE A 25 12.44 -9.96 -7.39
CA ILE A 25 11.23 -10.73 -7.09
C ILE A 25 10.57 -11.01 -8.44
N GLY A 26 10.43 -12.30 -8.79
CA GLY A 26 9.91 -12.71 -10.12
C GLY A 26 8.57 -12.04 -10.43
N ASP A 27 8.47 -11.42 -11.59
CA ASP A 27 7.29 -10.73 -12.14
C ASP A 27 6.71 -9.57 -11.30
N GLU A 28 7.33 -9.22 -10.17
CA GLU A 28 6.77 -8.21 -9.24
C GLU A 28 6.88 -6.80 -9.82
N GLU A 29 8.00 -6.42 -10.43
CA GLU A 29 8.20 -5.07 -10.97
C GLU A 29 7.22 -4.76 -12.12
N PRO A 30 7.11 -5.58 -13.17
CA PRO A 30 6.12 -5.37 -14.21
C PRO A 30 4.67 -5.40 -13.71
N LYS A 31 4.39 -6.18 -12.67
CA LYS A 31 3.08 -6.25 -12.03
C LYS A 31 2.76 -4.93 -11.31
N ILE A 32 3.67 -4.41 -10.50
CA ILE A 32 3.50 -3.12 -9.81
C ILE A 32 3.20 -2.01 -10.82
N GLU A 33 3.96 -1.95 -11.91
CA GLU A 33 3.80 -0.93 -12.95
C GLU A 33 2.41 -0.97 -13.59
N ARG A 34 1.94 -2.15 -13.99
CA ARG A 34 0.61 -2.32 -14.59
C ARG A 34 -0.54 -2.12 -13.60
N GLU A 35 -0.40 -2.66 -12.39
CA GLU A 35 -1.47 -2.59 -11.39
C GLU A 35 -1.70 -1.15 -10.90
N MET A 36 -0.65 -0.35 -10.73
CA MET A 36 -0.81 1.06 -10.36
C MET A 36 -1.61 1.83 -11.40
N GLN A 37 -1.31 1.66 -12.69
CA GLN A 37 -2.06 2.29 -13.77
C GLN A 37 -3.52 1.82 -13.79
N LYS A 38 -3.78 0.55 -13.53
CA LYS A 38 -5.13 -0.02 -13.46
C LYS A 38 -5.91 0.53 -12.26
N LEU A 39 -5.32 0.53 -11.06
CA LEU A 39 -5.97 0.95 -9.83
C LEU A 39 -6.31 2.45 -9.80
N LEU A 40 -5.50 3.26 -10.45
CA LEU A 40 -5.73 4.71 -10.58
C LEU A 40 -6.36 5.09 -11.94
N GLY A 41 -6.77 4.09 -12.71
CA GLY A 41 -7.46 4.26 -13.98
C GLY A 41 -8.93 4.61 -13.81
N ARG A 42 -9.64 4.70 -14.95
CA ARG A 42 -11.08 4.98 -14.98
C ARG A 42 -11.84 3.67 -15.24
N LEU A 43 -12.83 3.41 -14.40
CA LEU A 43 -13.77 2.30 -14.60
C LEU A 43 -14.87 2.76 -15.56
N ASP A 44 -14.97 2.07 -16.69
CA ASP A 44 -16.09 2.14 -17.62
C ASP A 44 -17.04 0.95 -17.35
N ALA A 45 -18.17 0.86 -18.03
CA ALA A 45 -19.21 -0.14 -17.73
C ALA A 45 -18.70 -1.61 -17.74
N GLU A 46 -17.71 -1.92 -18.56
CA GLU A 46 -17.21 -3.30 -18.75
C GLU A 46 -15.68 -3.44 -18.64
N SER A 47 -14.95 -2.33 -18.52
CA SER A 47 -13.50 -2.34 -18.55
C SER A 47 -12.86 -1.23 -17.70
N VAL A 48 -11.57 -1.40 -17.44
CA VAL A 48 -10.76 -0.34 -16.80
C VAL A 48 -9.82 0.24 -17.84
N THR A 49 -9.94 1.53 -18.10
CA THR A 49 -8.95 2.30 -18.86
C THR A 49 -7.80 2.68 -17.93
N PRO A 50 -6.57 2.19 -18.16
CA PRO A 50 -5.42 2.51 -17.32
C PRO A 50 -5.13 4.02 -17.28
N ALA A 51 -4.68 4.51 -16.14
CA ALA A 51 -4.25 5.90 -16.00
C ALA A 51 -2.99 6.18 -16.86
N PRO A 52 -2.90 7.32 -17.53
CA PRO A 52 -1.85 7.62 -18.52
C PRO A 52 -0.57 8.18 -17.86
N PHE A 53 -0.09 7.57 -16.80
CA PHE A 53 1.18 7.96 -16.19
C PHE A 53 2.20 6.82 -16.25
N VAL A 54 3.47 7.17 -16.20
CA VAL A 54 4.57 6.19 -16.24
C VAL A 54 4.93 5.78 -14.82
N VAL A 55 5.14 4.49 -14.63
CA VAL A 55 5.64 3.91 -13.38
C VAL A 55 6.94 3.19 -13.68
N SER A 56 7.94 3.35 -12.83
CA SER A 56 9.16 2.55 -12.82
C SER A 56 9.33 1.95 -11.42
N ALA A 57 9.42 0.65 -11.35
CA ALA A 57 9.44 -0.08 -10.10
C ALA A 57 10.75 -0.84 -9.86
N HIS A 58 11.21 -0.87 -8.61
CA HIS A 58 12.22 -1.78 -8.12
C HIS A 58 11.65 -2.59 -6.96
N ALA A 59 11.82 -3.90 -6.99
CA ALA A 59 11.37 -4.81 -5.96
C ALA A 59 12.55 -5.62 -5.39
N ASN A 60 12.80 -5.47 -4.10
CA ASN A 60 13.88 -6.15 -3.41
C ASN A 60 13.35 -6.97 -2.24
N ARG A 61 13.98 -8.13 -1.98
CA ARG A 61 13.79 -8.86 -0.72
C ARG A 61 14.81 -8.36 0.29
N VAL A 62 14.34 -8.11 1.50
CA VAL A 62 15.15 -7.62 2.62
C VAL A 62 14.79 -8.41 3.89
N PRO A 63 15.68 -8.48 4.90
CA PRO A 63 15.43 -9.22 6.13
C PRO A 63 14.43 -8.49 7.06
N VAL A 64 13.22 -8.24 6.57
CA VAL A 64 12.11 -7.61 7.29
C VAL A 64 10.99 -8.63 7.43
N GLU A 65 10.62 -8.96 8.64
CA GLU A 65 9.64 -10.01 8.94
C GLU A 65 8.25 -9.70 8.36
N ASN A 66 7.73 -8.52 8.68
CA ASN A 66 6.44 -8.03 8.18
C ASN A 66 6.54 -6.55 7.78
N GLY A 67 5.79 -6.19 6.75
CA GLY A 67 5.70 -4.82 6.25
C GLY A 67 6.38 -4.62 4.91
N HIS A 68 5.58 -4.24 3.91
CA HIS A 68 6.10 -3.73 2.65
C HIS A 68 6.37 -2.23 2.81
N THR A 69 7.65 -1.85 2.66
CA THR A 69 8.06 -0.46 2.66
C THR A 69 8.31 -0.01 1.23
N VAL A 70 7.72 1.10 0.84
CA VAL A 70 7.80 1.66 -0.51
C VAL A 70 8.38 3.07 -0.42
N CYS A 71 9.48 3.33 -1.13
CA CYS A 71 9.99 4.66 -1.36
C CYS A 71 9.39 5.17 -2.67
N LEU A 72 8.72 6.31 -2.63
CA LEU A 72 8.04 6.90 -3.77
C LEU A 72 8.68 8.24 -4.13
N SER A 73 8.95 8.43 -5.42
CA SER A 73 9.22 9.72 -6.03
C SER A 73 8.10 10.01 -7.02
N LEU A 74 7.47 11.18 -6.91
CA LEU A 74 6.19 11.49 -7.54
C LEU A 74 6.28 12.78 -8.35
N ALA A 75 5.79 12.72 -9.60
CA ALA A 75 5.46 13.87 -10.42
C ALA A 75 3.94 14.05 -10.48
N PHE A 76 3.47 15.27 -10.51
CA PHE A 76 2.06 15.64 -10.59
C PHE A 76 1.85 16.60 -11.77
N GLU A 77 0.65 16.65 -12.32
CA GLU A 77 0.30 17.69 -13.31
C GLU A 77 0.41 19.08 -12.69
N THR A 78 -0.12 19.24 -11.49
CA THR A 78 0.05 20.45 -10.68
C THR A 78 0.90 20.12 -9.46
N ARG A 79 2.05 20.76 -9.32
CA ARG A 79 2.98 20.51 -8.23
C ARG A 79 2.39 20.95 -6.89
N PRO A 80 2.13 20.02 -5.94
CA PRO A 80 1.71 20.39 -4.60
C PRO A 80 2.93 20.81 -3.76
N THR A 81 2.68 21.62 -2.75
CA THR A 81 3.65 21.86 -1.68
C THR A 81 3.73 20.65 -0.73
N VAL A 82 4.81 20.54 0.01
CA VAL A 82 4.96 19.51 1.05
C VAL A 82 3.84 19.63 2.10
N ALA A 83 3.48 20.85 2.48
CA ALA A 83 2.44 21.10 3.47
C ALA A 83 1.05 20.63 3.00
N GLU A 84 0.68 20.91 1.76
CA GLU A 84 -0.57 20.46 1.14
C GLU A 84 -0.62 18.94 1.08
N ALA A 85 0.46 18.28 0.65
CA ALA A 85 0.52 16.83 0.60
C ALA A 85 0.37 16.18 1.99
N ILE A 86 1.01 16.74 3.01
CA ILE A 86 0.87 16.26 4.40
C ILE A 86 -0.56 16.49 4.91
N ALA A 87 -1.17 17.63 4.62
CA ALA A 87 -2.54 17.92 5.02
C ALA A 87 -3.52 16.91 4.43
N VAL A 88 -3.45 16.65 3.12
CA VAL A 88 -4.29 15.64 2.44
C VAL A 88 -4.12 14.26 3.06
N ILE A 89 -2.87 13.84 3.34
CA ILE A 89 -2.60 12.52 3.96
C ILE A 89 -3.22 12.43 5.36
N ARG A 90 -3.13 13.49 6.17
CA ARG A 90 -3.68 13.52 7.53
C ARG A 90 -5.20 13.56 7.57
N GLU A 91 -5.80 14.26 6.63
CA GLU A 91 -7.25 14.46 6.55
C GLU A 91 -7.99 13.31 5.89
N TRP A 92 -7.28 12.42 5.19
CA TRP A 92 -7.88 11.29 4.51
C TRP A 92 -8.52 10.30 5.50
N THR A 93 -9.83 10.19 5.46
CA THR A 93 -10.63 9.35 6.36
C THR A 93 -11.12 8.04 5.72
N GLY A 94 -10.70 7.77 4.49
CA GLY A 94 -11.15 6.60 3.72
C GLY A 94 -12.42 6.84 2.92
N ASP A 95 -12.72 5.89 2.05
CA ASP A 95 -13.93 5.90 1.25
C ASP A 95 -15.17 5.77 2.15
N PRO A 96 -16.25 6.55 1.92
CA PRO A 96 -17.51 6.45 2.67
C PRO A 96 -18.12 5.06 2.71
N LEU A 97 -17.99 4.27 1.64
CA LEU A 97 -18.49 2.88 1.58
C LEU A 97 -17.72 1.94 2.51
N VAL A 98 -16.48 2.24 2.78
CA VAL A 98 -15.59 1.39 3.59
C VAL A 98 -15.60 1.83 5.05
N ARG A 99 -15.80 3.12 5.28
CA ARG A 99 -15.78 3.72 6.61
C ARG A 99 -16.84 3.10 7.52
N GLY A 100 -16.43 2.55 8.64
CA GLY A 100 -17.35 1.93 9.60
C GLY A 100 -17.57 0.43 9.41
N LEU A 101 -17.02 -0.18 8.35
CA LEU A 101 -17.04 -1.63 8.22
C LEU A 101 -16.16 -2.29 9.31
N PRO A 102 -16.49 -3.51 9.75
CA PRO A 102 -15.82 -4.16 10.89
C PRO A 102 -14.30 -4.26 10.76
N SER A 103 -13.80 -4.56 9.56
CA SER A 103 -12.37 -4.71 9.28
C SER A 103 -11.68 -3.40 8.86
N ALA A 104 -12.43 -2.33 8.63
CA ALA A 104 -11.88 -1.04 8.23
C ALA A 104 -11.10 -0.38 9.39
N PRO A 105 -9.90 0.14 9.13
CA PRO A 105 -9.18 0.89 10.14
C PRO A 105 -9.84 2.26 10.35
N ARG A 106 -9.89 2.72 11.59
CA ARG A 106 -10.44 4.07 11.90
C ARG A 106 -9.64 5.19 11.24
N VAL A 107 -8.33 4.99 11.09
CA VAL A 107 -7.41 5.89 10.42
C VAL A 107 -6.74 5.07 9.31
N PRO A 108 -7.18 5.19 8.06
CA PRO A 108 -6.66 4.37 6.96
C PRO A 108 -5.22 4.72 6.58
N ILE A 109 -4.85 6.00 6.71
CA ILE A 109 -3.48 6.47 6.49
C ILE A 109 -3.03 7.26 7.72
N ARG A 110 -1.94 6.80 8.35
CA ARG A 110 -1.28 7.50 9.46
C ARG A 110 -0.04 8.22 8.97
N TYR A 111 -0.02 9.53 9.08
CA TYR A 111 1.20 10.31 8.88
C TYR A 111 2.09 10.29 10.12
N ARG A 112 3.40 10.15 9.92
CA ARG A 112 4.43 10.23 10.97
C ARG A 112 5.34 11.43 10.70
N ASP A 113 5.51 12.26 11.73
CA ASP A 113 6.37 13.44 11.68
C ASP A 113 7.84 13.13 11.94
N GLU A 114 8.10 12.03 12.63
CA GLU A 114 9.45 11.63 13.02
C GLU A 114 10.30 11.32 11.76
N PRO A 115 11.55 11.81 11.68
CA PRO A 115 12.37 11.73 10.48
C PRO A 115 12.83 10.30 10.13
N ASP A 116 12.69 9.36 11.04
CA ASP A 116 13.08 7.95 10.88
C ASP A 116 11.88 7.01 10.68
N ARG A 117 10.66 7.56 10.44
CA ARG A 117 9.43 6.76 10.27
C ARG A 117 8.87 6.88 8.86
N PRO A 118 8.17 5.83 8.35
CA PRO A 118 7.76 4.59 9.02
C PRO A 118 8.89 3.56 9.15
N GLN A 119 8.78 2.71 10.18
CA GLN A 119 9.66 1.57 10.41
C GLN A 119 8.83 0.30 10.54
N PRO A 120 9.12 -0.79 9.81
CA PRO A 120 8.33 -2.04 9.89
C PRO A 120 8.13 -2.54 11.32
N ARG A 121 9.19 -2.65 12.11
CA ARG A 121 9.13 -3.15 13.49
C ARG A 121 8.22 -2.32 14.42
N ARG A 122 8.04 -1.02 14.12
CA ARG A 122 7.30 -0.09 14.98
C ARG A 122 5.89 0.21 14.48
N ASP A 123 5.71 0.19 13.15
CA ASP A 123 4.51 0.75 12.52
C ASP A 123 3.64 -0.29 11.83
N VAL A 124 4.13 -1.51 11.63
CA VAL A 124 3.44 -2.53 10.82
C VAL A 124 2.04 -2.87 11.35
N MET A 125 1.82 -2.73 12.66
CA MET A 125 0.52 -3.02 13.31
C MET A 125 -0.40 -1.79 13.43
N GLU A 126 -0.09 -0.67 12.79
CA GLU A 126 -1.00 0.50 12.77
C GLU A 126 -2.40 0.08 12.29
N GLY A 127 -3.43 0.50 13.02
CA GLY A 127 -4.81 0.11 12.73
C GLY A 127 -5.03 -1.42 12.75
N ARG A 128 -4.37 -2.14 13.64
CA ARG A 128 -4.36 -3.62 13.71
C ARG A 128 -3.80 -4.27 12.43
N GLY A 129 -2.81 -3.63 11.80
CA GLY A 129 -2.20 -4.07 10.54
C GLY A 129 -3.00 -3.71 9.29
N MET A 130 -4.15 -3.03 9.42
CA MET A 130 -4.98 -2.59 8.30
C MET A 130 -4.68 -1.14 7.86
N GLY A 131 -3.95 -0.37 8.67
CA GLY A 131 -3.53 0.99 8.33
C GLY A 131 -2.30 1.03 7.42
N THR A 132 -2.20 2.09 6.65
CA THR A 132 -0.97 2.47 5.95
C THR A 132 -0.28 3.58 6.72
N VAL A 133 1.02 3.48 6.89
CA VAL A 133 1.82 4.52 7.55
C VAL A 133 2.64 5.25 6.50
N VAL A 134 2.56 6.57 6.51
CA VAL A 134 3.29 7.45 5.59
C VAL A 134 4.15 8.40 6.40
N GLY A 135 5.34 8.65 5.94
CA GLY A 135 6.25 9.63 6.53
C GLY A 135 7.25 10.15 5.51
N ARG A 136 8.11 11.05 5.98
CA ARG A 136 9.20 11.59 5.15
C ARG A 136 8.71 12.28 3.86
N VAL A 137 7.56 12.90 3.87
CA VAL A 137 7.11 13.74 2.74
C VAL A 137 8.02 14.95 2.64
N ARG A 138 8.67 15.10 1.49
CA ARG A 138 9.66 16.17 1.24
C ARG A 138 9.79 16.44 -0.25
N GLU A 139 10.40 17.55 -0.60
CA GLU A 139 10.71 17.86 -1.99
C GLU A 139 11.65 16.82 -2.60
N ASP A 140 11.41 16.53 -3.87
CA ASP A 140 12.29 15.71 -4.70
C ASP A 140 13.04 16.62 -5.68
N PRO A 141 14.38 16.53 -5.79
CA PRO A 141 15.15 17.41 -6.68
C PRO A 141 14.97 17.07 -8.16
N ILE A 142 14.42 15.91 -8.51
CA ILE A 142 14.21 15.44 -9.88
C ILE A 142 12.75 15.54 -10.27
N LEU A 143 11.86 15.03 -9.41
CA LEU A 143 10.41 15.09 -9.57
C LEU A 143 9.81 16.20 -8.68
N HIS A 144 8.63 16.00 -8.11
CA HIS A 144 8.01 17.03 -7.27
C HIS A 144 8.12 16.69 -5.78
N LEU A 145 7.70 15.51 -5.39
CA LEU A 145 7.72 15.05 -4.01
C LEU A 145 8.30 13.65 -3.90
N LYS A 146 8.86 13.35 -2.73
CA LYS A 146 9.21 11.99 -2.33
C LYS A 146 8.75 11.70 -0.92
N LEU A 147 8.40 10.45 -0.67
CA LEU A 147 7.89 9.99 0.62
C LEU A 147 8.19 8.51 0.82
N VAL A 148 7.93 8.03 2.02
CA VAL A 148 7.98 6.61 2.36
C VAL A 148 6.62 6.18 2.87
N ALA A 149 6.10 5.09 2.32
CA ALA A 149 4.86 4.46 2.76
C ALA A 149 5.14 3.01 3.19
N MET A 150 4.35 2.51 4.12
CA MET A 150 4.46 1.13 4.59
C MET A 150 3.10 0.59 4.99
N SER A 151 2.85 -0.68 4.66
CA SER A 151 1.66 -1.43 5.09
C SER A 151 2.03 -2.86 5.44
N HIS A 152 1.20 -3.50 6.25
CA HIS A 152 1.37 -4.92 6.58
C HIS A 152 1.11 -5.80 5.36
N ASN A 153 2.08 -6.64 5.00
CA ASN A 153 2.02 -7.48 3.80
C ASN A 153 0.96 -8.57 3.85
N THR A 154 0.76 -9.22 4.99
CA THR A 154 -0.17 -10.36 5.13
C THR A 154 -1.55 -9.95 5.66
N ILE A 155 -1.65 -8.89 6.44
CA ILE A 155 -2.94 -8.37 6.92
C ILE A 155 -3.52 -7.41 5.87
N ARG A 156 -2.99 -6.20 5.73
CA ARG A 156 -3.48 -5.23 4.75
C ARG A 156 -3.34 -5.73 3.32
N GLY A 157 -2.20 -6.35 2.99
CA GLY A 157 -1.88 -6.80 1.63
C GLY A 157 -2.53 -8.13 1.23
N ALA A 158 -3.19 -8.85 2.14
CA ALA A 158 -3.80 -10.15 1.84
C ALA A 158 -5.10 -10.40 2.62
N ALA A 159 -5.05 -11.14 3.72
CA ALA A 159 -6.23 -11.66 4.41
C ALA A 159 -7.21 -10.57 4.90
N GLY A 160 -6.70 -9.52 5.52
CA GLY A 160 -7.55 -8.44 6.04
C GLY A 160 -8.25 -7.66 4.93
N CYS A 161 -7.57 -7.40 3.81
CA CYS A 161 -8.19 -6.73 2.66
C CYS A 161 -9.22 -7.62 1.97
N SER A 162 -8.98 -8.93 1.91
CA SER A 162 -9.97 -9.88 1.37
C SER A 162 -11.26 -9.89 2.19
N ILE A 163 -11.15 -9.88 3.53
CA ILE A 163 -12.31 -9.78 4.42
C ILE A 163 -13.02 -8.45 4.22
N LEU A 164 -12.29 -7.33 4.19
CA LEU A 164 -12.85 -6.01 3.99
C LEU A 164 -13.59 -5.89 2.64
N ASN A 165 -13.06 -6.50 1.58
CA ASN A 165 -13.74 -6.55 0.28
C ASN A 165 -15.06 -7.33 0.35
N ALA A 166 -15.09 -8.45 1.08
CA ALA A 166 -16.33 -9.20 1.30
C ALA A 166 -17.36 -8.36 2.10
N GLU A 167 -16.90 -7.63 3.13
CA GLU A 167 -17.75 -6.71 3.89
C GLU A 167 -18.36 -5.61 2.99
N VAL A 168 -17.56 -5.04 2.06
CA VAL A 168 -18.03 -4.07 1.06
C VAL A 168 -19.11 -4.69 0.16
N LEU A 169 -18.89 -5.89 -0.36
CA LEU A 169 -19.84 -6.57 -1.23
C LEU A 169 -21.18 -6.84 -0.52
N VAL A 170 -21.13 -7.20 0.76
CA VAL A 170 -22.35 -7.37 1.59
C VAL A 170 -23.02 -6.02 1.87
N ALA A 171 -22.24 -4.99 2.19
CA ALA A 171 -22.79 -3.66 2.48
C ALA A 171 -23.44 -3.00 1.28
N THR A 172 -22.93 -3.26 0.07
CA THR A 172 -23.49 -2.76 -1.20
C THR A 172 -24.62 -3.63 -1.75
N GLY A 173 -24.92 -4.78 -1.13
CA GLY A 173 -25.95 -5.71 -1.61
C GLY A 173 -25.52 -6.57 -2.81
N ALA A 174 -24.24 -6.51 -3.22
CA ALA A 174 -23.70 -7.36 -4.28
C ALA A 174 -23.67 -8.85 -3.88
N ILE A 175 -23.59 -9.12 -2.58
CA ILE A 175 -23.77 -10.46 -2.02
C ILE A 175 -24.93 -10.38 -1.00
N PRO A 176 -25.95 -11.26 -1.10
CA PRO A 176 -27.04 -11.27 -0.13
C PRO A 176 -26.49 -11.62 1.26
N ARG A 177 -27.01 -10.94 2.29
CA ARG A 177 -26.80 -11.39 3.67
C ARG A 177 -27.39 -12.79 3.80
N SER A 178 -26.62 -13.76 4.28
CA SER A 178 -27.20 -15.07 4.55
C SER A 178 -28.37 -14.90 5.54
N VAL A 179 -29.57 -15.22 5.09
CA VAL A 179 -30.67 -15.39 6.02
C VAL A 179 -30.34 -16.67 6.77
N SER A 180 -30.04 -16.57 8.05
CA SER A 180 -29.87 -17.77 8.91
C SER A 180 -31.15 -18.63 8.81
N PRO A 181 -31.02 -19.94 8.69
CA PRO A 181 -32.15 -20.84 8.65
C PRO A 181 -32.98 -20.78 9.92
#